data_f09c4dd5b1f6582e501f785591b80f0d
#
_entry.id   f09c4dd5b1f6582e501f785591b80f0d
#
_cell.length_a   1.000
_cell.length_b   1.000
_cell.length_c   1.000
_cell.angle_alpha   90.00
_cell.angle_beta   90.00
_cell.angle_gamma   90.00
#
_symmetry.space_group_name_H-M   'P 1'
#
loop_
_entity.id
_entity.type
_entity.pdbx_description
1 polymer ?
#
loop_
_entity_poly.entity_id
_entity_poly.type
_entity_poly.pdbx_seq_one_letter_code
_entity_poly.pdbx_strand_id
1 'polypeptide(L)'
;MDVLFPTCVPADAGHIGSATSFVTALQAAGGTEMVPAMRAALTDSAGSDANTVRQVVFLTDGAIGNEQQLFETITAMRGRSRVFMVGIGSAPNTFLMTRAAELGRGAFTHIGSVNQVEERMRGLFAKLENPAVTGLSAKFSDSRADITPAAIPDVYRDEPLVLAARLDKLAGSVEIKGRVGDRPWAVTLPLANAAKGKGLSKLWARRKISDAEVARTTRQASPEDADKTILKLALEHQLVTRLTSLVAVDKTPSRPDGEPLKLTELPLNLPAGWDFAKVFGEQPKLPSQPTERRADAGDERPQLAAVKRQLPMVTPQPATVMLPKTATDAELKMIAGIILLALSLFLAVFNRRQLFAR
;
A
#
# COMPACT_ATOMS: atom_id res chain seq x y z
N MET A 1 -15.60 -7.33 23.22
CA MET A 1 -14.15 -7.32 23.51
C MET A 1 -13.98 -7.93 24.90
N ASP A 2 -13.27 -9.02 24.96
CA ASP A 2 -13.05 -9.75 26.20
C ASP A 2 -11.63 -9.49 26.68
N VAL A 3 -11.49 -9.22 27.97
CA VAL A 3 -10.20 -8.94 28.61
C VAL A 3 -9.96 -10.00 29.67
N LEU A 4 -8.95 -10.84 29.49
CA LEU A 4 -8.64 -11.91 30.43
C LEU A 4 -8.10 -11.34 31.77
N PHE A 5 -7.08 -10.48 31.67
CA PHE A 5 -6.49 -9.82 32.84
C PHE A 5 -6.58 -8.30 32.67
N PRO A 6 -7.16 -7.58 33.63
CA PRO A 6 -7.28 -6.11 33.56
C PRO A 6 -5.93 -5.39 33.69
N THR A 7 -4.92 -6.08 34.25
CA THR A 7 -3.55 -5.57 34.43
C THR A 7 -2.54 -6.65 34.04
N CYS A 8 -1.27 -6.28 33.87
CA CYS A 8 -0.19 -7.26 33.66
C CYS A 8 -0.05 -8.15 34.90
N VAL A 9 0.03 -9.45 34.70
CA VAL A 9 0.23 -10.48 35.69
C VAL A 9 1.56 -11.20 35.48
N PRO A 10 2.15 -11.82 36.55
CA PRO A 10 3.33 -12.67 36.35
C PRO A 10 3.06 -13.83 35.41
N ALA A 11 4.05 -14.17 34.57
CA ALA A 11 3.96 -15.32 33.65
C ALA A 11 4.31 -16.63 34.37
N ASP A 12 3.58 -16.96 35.42
CA ASP A 12 3.67 -18.23 36.15
C ASP A 12 2.77 -19.31 35.49
N ALA A 13 2.91 -20.55 35.93
CA ALA A 13 2.18 -21.67 35.34
C ALA A 13 0.65 -21.52 35.43
N GLY A 14 0.13 -20.88 36.50
CA GLY A 14 -1.31 -20.68 36.68
C GLY A 14 -1.87 -19.64 35.72
N HIS A 15 -1.20 -18.49 35.55
CA HIS A 15 -1.61 -17.47 34.61
C HIS A 15 -1.44 -17.91 33.15
N ILE A 16 -0.36 -18.64 32.84
CA ILE A 16 -0.16 -19.24 31.50
C ILE A 16 -1.26 -20.25 31.18
N GLY A 17 -1.61 -21.12 32.12
CA GLY A 17 -2.72 -22.08 31.98
C GLY A 17 -4.07 -21.39 31.73
N SER A 18 -4.36 -20.34 32.48
CA SER A 18 -5.57 -19.51 32.29
C SER A 18 -5.58 -18.83 30.91
N ALA A 19 -4.46 -18.28 30.47
CA ALA A 19 -4.34 -17.65 29.15
C ALA A 19 -4.52 -18.67 28.02
N THR A 20 -3.92 -19.86 28.14
CA THR A 20 -4.07 -20.93 27.15
C THR A 20 -5.53 -21.39 27.05
N SER A 21 -6.20 -21.58 28.18
CA SER A 21 -7.62 -21.97 28.23
C SER A 21 -8.51 -20.88 27.60
N PHE A 22 -8.24 -19.61 27.92
CA PHE A 22 -8.96 -18.48 27.33
C PHE A 22 -8.81 -18.44 25.80
N VAL A 23 -7.58 -18.53 25.29
CA VAL A 23 -7.33 -18.53 23.84
C VAL A 23 -8.00 -19.72 23.14
N THR A 24 -7.96 -20.91 23.76
CA THR A 24 -8.59 -22.10 23.22
C THR A 24 -10.13 -22.01 23.16
N ALA A 25 -10.71 -21.24 24.09
CA ALA A 25 -12.16 -21.03 24.15
C ALA A 25 -12.67 -19.89 23.27
N LEU A 26 -11.76 -19.09 22.66
CA LEU A 26 -12.14 -17.99 21.78
C LEU A 26 -12.93 -18.49 20.56
N GLN A 27 -14.03 -17.78 20.27
CA GLN A 27 -14.85 -18.03 19.11
C GLN A 27 -14.82 -16.81 18.20
N ALA A 28 -14.70 -17.03 16.89
CA ALA A 28 -14.78 -15.96 15.92
C ALA A 28 -16.24 -15.47 15.82
N ALA A 29 -16.52 -14.33 16.42
CA ALA A 29 -17.82 -13.69 16.39
C ALA A 29 -17.66 -12.17 16.19
N GLY A 30 -18.41 -11.59 15.24
CA GLY A 30 -18.43 -10.16 14.98
C GLY A 30 -17.43 -9.68 13.92
N GLY A 31 -17.25 -8.35 13.86
CA GLY A 31 -16.33 -7.67 12.94
C GLY A 31 -14.96 -7.38 13.56
N THR A 32 -14.11 -6.68 12.81
CA THR A 32 -12.75 -6.32 13.24
C THR A 32 -12.75 -4.96 13.94
N GLU A 33 -12.79 -4.96 15.26
CA GLU A 33 -12.80 -3.76 16.10
C GLU A 33 -11.41 -3.46 16.68
N MET A 34 -10.50 -2.94 15.84
CA MET A 34 -9.10 -2.74 16.23
C MET A 34 -8.90 -1.58 17.20
N VAL A 35 -9.62 -0.46 17.04
CA VAL A 35 -9.39 0.76 17.81
C VAL A 35 -9.71 0.59 19.30
N PRO A 36 -10.87 0.03 19.70
CA PRO A 36 -11.14 -0.26 21.10
C PRO A 36 -10.14 -1.22 21.73
N ALA A 37 -9.75 -2.27 21.00
CA ALA A 37 -8.76 -3.24 21.47
C ALA A 37 -7.38 -2.60 21.67
N MET A 38 -6.92 -1.79 20.69
CA MET A 38 -5.67 -1.06 20.78
C MET A 38 -5.68 -0.06 21.94
N ARG A 39 -6.77 0.66 22.15
CA ARG A 39 -6.94 1.58 23.28
C ARG A 39 -6.82 0.86 24.62
N ALA A 40 -7.50 -0.26 24.77
CA ALA A 40 -7.42 -1.08 25.98
C ALA A 40 -5.98 -1.60 26.20
N ALA A 41 -5.36 -2.09 25.13
CA ALA A 41 -3.98 -2.60 25.20
C ALA A 41 -2.95 -1.50 25.49
N LEU A 42 -3.18 -0.26 25.12
CA LEU A 42 -2.26 0.87 25.37
C LEU A 42 -2.53 1.59 26.69
N THR A 43 -3.66 1.32 27.34
CA THR A 43 -3.93 1.84 28.69
C THR A 43 -2.96 1.19 29.67
N ASP A 44 -2.04 1.97 30.22
CA ASP A 44 -1.04 1.51 31.18
C ASP A 44 -1.56 1.77 32.59
N SER A 45 -2.19 0.77 33.16
CA SER A 45 -2.77 0.82 34.52
C SER A 45 -1.79 0.41 35.63
N ALA A 46 -0.63 -0.17 35.27
CA ALA A 46 0.41 -0.51 36.22
C ALA A 46 1.31 0.70 36.45
N GLY A 47 1.45 1.15 37.67
CA GLY A 47 2.43 2.16 38.08
C GLY A 47 3.80 1.75 37.56
N SER A 48 4.35 2.57 36.72
CA SER A 48 5.47 2.22 35.82
C SER A 48 6.77 2.06 36.60
N ASP A 49 7.29 0.86 36.63
CA ASP A 49 8.73 0.69 36.73
C ASP A 49 9.32 1.27 35.40
N ALA A 50 10.00 2.41 35.50
CA ALA A 50 10.58 3.12 34.36
C ALA A 50 11.63 2.27 33.61
N ASN A 51 12.09 1.19 34.21
CA ASN A 51 13.12 0.29 33.67
C ASN A 51 12.54 -0.88 32.87
N THR A 52 11.22 -1.05 32.83
CA THR A 52 10.56 -2.12 32.05
C THR A 52 10.04 -1.61 30.72
N VAL A 53 10.31 -2.35 29.66
CA VAL A 53 9.73 -2.09 28.32
C VAL A 53 8.37 -2.77 28.26
N ARG A 54 7.33 -2.01 27.97
CA ARG A 54 5.99 -2.55 27.72
C ARG A 54 5.83 -2.87 26.25
N GLN A 55 5.48 -4.10 25.93
CA GLN A 55 5.31 -4.59 24.56
C GLN A 55 3.86 -5.03 24.35
N VAL A 56 3.26 -4.54 23.29
CA VAL A 56 1.91 -4.91 22.84
C VAL A 56 2.04 -5.65 21.53
N VAL A 57 1.66 -6.92 21.50
CA VAL A 57 1.58 -7.71 20.27
C VAL A 57 0.14 -7.75 19.81
N PHE A 58 -0.14 -7.15 18.67
CA PHE A 58 -1.47 -7.02 18.11
C PHE A 58 -1.60 -7.92 16.87
N LEU A 59 -2.43 -8.96 16.98
CA LEU A 59 -2.66 -9.92 15.91
C LEU A 59 -4.00 -9.65 15.25
N THR A 60 -4.03 -9.66 13.91
CA THR A 60 -5.25 -9.49 13.13
C THR A 60 -5.10 -10.09 11.74
N ASP A 61 -6.20 -10.56 11.18
CA ASP A 61 -6.32 -11.04 9.80
C ASP A 61 -7.07 -10.04 8.90
N GLY A 62 -7.60 -8.96 9.51
CA GLY A 62 -8.51 -8.02 8.85
C GLY A 62 -7.89 -6.67 8.47
N ALA A 63 -8.54 -6.03 7.52
CA ALA A 63 -8.42 -4.61 7.23
C ALA A 63 -9.50 -3.84 8.01
N ILE A 64 -9.22 -2.58 8.33
CA ILE A 64 -10.19 -1.67 8.96
C ILE A 64 -10.45 -0.46 8.07
N GLY A 65 -11.66 0.11 8.19
CA GLY A 65 -12.04 1.33 7.48
C GLY A 65 -11.63 2.64 8.19
N ASN A 66 -11.15 2.57 9.44
CA ASN A 66 -10.83 3.73 10.26
C ASN A 66 -9.35 3.81 10.66
N GLU A 67 -8.46 3.70 9.67
CA GLU A 67 -6.99 3.75 9.83
C GLU A 67 -6.53 4.99 10.60
N GLN A 68 -7.13 6.15 10.29
CA GLN A 68 -6.82 7.41 10.96
C GLN A 68 -6.96 7.31 12.47
N GLN A 69 -8.09 6.78 12.95
CA GLN A 69 -8.36 6.68 14.38
C GLN A 69 -7.39 5.72 15.09
N LEU A 70 -6.97 4.64 14.39
CA LEU A 70 -5.96 3.73 14.91
C LEU A 70 -4.61 4.44 15.07
N PHE A 71 -4.15 5.18 14.05
CA PHE A 71 -2.89 5.92 14.09
C PHE A 71 -2.89 7.01 15.18
N GLU A 72 -3.99 7.77 15.28
CA GLU A 72 -4.18 8.77 16.35
C GLU A 72 -4.12 8.11 17.74
N THR A 73 -4.80 6.98 17.92
CA THR A 73 -4.80 6.22 19.18
C THR A 73 -3.40 5.75 19.56
N ILE A 74 -2.67 5.15 18.63
CA ILE A 74 -1.29 4.70 18.88
C ILE A 74 -0.40 5.89 19.22
N THR A 75 -0.47 6.96 18.43
CA THR A 75 0.39 8.14 18.63
C THR A 75 0.15 8.80 19.97
N ALA A 76 -1.12 8.93 20.39
CA ALA A 76 -1.50 9.59 21.64
C ALA A 76 -1.26 8.72 22.88
N MET A 77 -1.47 7.40 22.78
CA MET A 77 -1.54 6.53 23.95
C MET A 77 -0.36 5.59 24.13
N ARG A 78 0.53 5.44 23.14
CA ARG A 78 1.64 4.46 23.21
C ARG A 78 2.56 4.68 24.44
N GLY A 79 2.78 5.92 24.86
CA GLY A 79 3.67 6.22 25.98
C GLY A 79 5.03 5.51 25.87
N ARG A 80 5.33 4.65 26.86
CA ARG A 80 6.50 3.76 26.88
C ARG A 80 6.30 2.44 26.11
N SER A 81 5.08 2.15 25.65
CA SER A 81 4.77 0.90 24.98
C SER A 81 5.41 0.82 23.60
N ARG A 82 5.67 -0.42 23.15
CA ARG A 82 6.07 -0.79 21.81
C ARG A 82 4.97 -1.65 21.20
N VAL A 83 4.51 -1.30 20.00
CA VAL A 83 3.40 -2.00 19.34
C VAL A 83 3.95 -2.83 18.20
N PHE A 84 3.80 -4.14 18.30
CA PHE A 84 4.16 -5.11 17.28
C PHE A 84 2.89 -5.55 16.58
N MET A 85 2.85 -5.35 15.27
CA MET A 85 1.71 -5.74 14.46
C MET A 85 1.97 -7.10 13.80
N VAL A 86 1.03 -8.02 13.92
CA VAL A 86 1.06 -9.32 13.24
C VAL A 86 -0.15 -9.41 12.32
N GLY A 87 0.11 -9.37 11.02
CA GLY A 87 -0.92 -9.51 10.00
C GLY A 87 -0.97 -10.94 9.48
N ILE A 88 -2.12 -11.59 9.61
CA ILE A 88 -2.33 -12.99 9.22
C ILE A 88 -3.16 -13.03 7.93
N GLY A 89 -2.81 -13.93 7.01
CA GLY A 89 -3.57 -14.15 5.78
C GLY A 89 -2.85 -13.71 4.51
N SER A 90 -3.51 -13.90 3.36
CA SER A 90 -2.91 -13.70 2.04
C SER A 90 -2.78 -12.23 1.62
N ALA A 91 -3.59 -11.33 2.17
CA ALA A 91 -3.66 -9.94 1.76
C ALA A 91 -3.95 -8.97 2.92
N PRO A 92 -3.11 -8.94 3.98
CA PRO A 92 -3.27 -7.93 5.03
C PRO A 92 -2.99 -6.54 4.45
N ASN A 93 -3.61 -5.51 5.03
CA ASN A 93 -3.28 -4.13 4.68
C ASN A 93 -1.86 -3.79 5.19
N THR A 94 -0.86 -4.12 4.36
CA THR A 94 0.56 -3.96 4.69
C THR A 94 0.92 -2.50 5.02
N PHE A 95 0.29 -1.53 4.35
CA PHE A 95 0.51 -0.12 4.65
C PHE A 95 0.07 0.21 6.08
N LEU A 96 -1.16 -0.14 6.43
CA LEU A 96 -1.72 0.06 7.76
C LEU A 96 -0.84 -0.59 8.83
N MET A 97 -0.50 -1.88 8.65
CA MET A 97 0.26 -2.66 9.63
C MET A 97 1.66 -2.10 9.84
N THR A 98 2.35 -1.77 8.75
CA THR A 98 3.70 -1.18 8.82
C THR A 98 3.67 0.17 9.53
N ARG A 99 2.70 1.03 9.17
CA ARG A 99 2.59 2.36 9.76
C ARG A 99 2.18 2.33 11.24
N ALA A 100 1.26 1.46 11.60
CA ALA A 100 0.88 1.26 13.01
C ALA A 100 2.09 0.79 13.84
N ALA A 101 2.88 -0.17 13.33
CA ALA A 101 4.08 -0.63 13.98
C ALA A 101 5.15 0.47 14.10
N GLU A 102 5.42 1.22 13.04
CA GLU A 102 6.38 2.35 13.05
C GLU A 102 5.96 3.43 14.08
N LEU A 103 4.68 3.85 14.07
CA LEU A 103 4.14 4.79 15.06
C LEU A 103 4.22 4.22 16.47
N GLY A 104 4.06 2.91 16.64
CA GLY A 104 4.20 2.18 17.88
C GLY A 104 5.65 1.90 18.30
N ARG A 105 6.65 2.28 17.49
CA ARG A 105 8.08 1.96 17.72
C ARG A 105 8.39 0.46 17.78
N GLY A 106 7.57 -0.37 17.17
CA GLY A 106 7.75 -1.80 17.03
C GLY A 106 7.99 -2.22 15.60
N ALA A 107 7.65 -3.46 15.29
CA ALA A 107 7.83 -4.05 13.97
C ALA A 107 6.53 -4.70 13.47
N PHE A 108 6.43 -4.84 12.14
CA PHE A 108 5.36 -5.59 11.50
C PHE A 108 5.86 -6.98 11.08
N THR A 109 5.09 -7.99 11.44
CA THR A 109 5.32 -9.37 11.03
C THR A 109 4.15 -9.87 10.18
N HIS A 110 4.44 -10.34 8.97
CA HIS A 110 3.45 -10.93 8.09
C HIS A 110 3.50 -12.46 8.16
N ILE A 111 2.33 -13.08 8.32
CA ILE A 111 2.13 -14.53 8.32
C ILE A 111 1.14 -14.86 7.19
N GLY A 112 1.65 -15.27 6.04
CA GLY A 112 0.83 -15.51 4.84
C GLY A 112 0.06 -16.82 4.85
N SER A 113 0.48 -17.80 5.67
CA SER A 113 -0.13 -19.13 5.74
C SER A 113 0.16 -19.81 7.08
N VAL A 114 -0.66 -20.81 7.42
CA VAL A 114 -0.59 -21.51 8.73
C VAL A 114 0.77 -22.16 8.98
N ASN A 115 1.40 -22.70 7.95
CA ASN A 115 2.73 -23.34 8.06
C ASN A 115 3.87 -22.34 8.34
N GLN A 116 3.65 -21.05 8.19
CA GLN A 116 4.62 -20.00 8.54
C GLN A 116 4.48 -19.50 9.99
N VAL A 117 3.39 -19.83 10.67
CA VAL A 117 3.07 -19.30 12.01
C VAL A 117 4.21 -19.55 12.98
N GLU A 118 4.68 -20.78 13.11
CA GLU A 118 5.70 -21.14 14.07
C GLU A 118 7.01 -20.38 13.82
N GLU A 119 7.50 -20.38 12.59
CA GLU A 119 8.74 -19.69 12.20
C GLU A 119 8.65 -18.20 12.46
N ARG A 120 7.57 -17.56 11.98
CA ARG A 120 7.39 -16.11 12.08
C ARG A 120 7.18 -15.64 13.52
N MET A 121 6.39 -16.38 14.30
CA MET A 121 6.18 -16.07 15.71
C MET A 121 7.44 -16.31 16.54
N ARG A 122 8.21 -17.38 16.27
CA ARG A 122 9.51 -17.58 16.93
C ARG A 122 10.47 -16.44 16.63
N GLY A 123 10.54 -15.98 15.38
CA GLY A 123 11.34 -14.81 15.01
C GLY A 123 10.88 -13.53 15.71
N LEU A 124 9.58 -13.32 15.87
CA LEU A 124 9.04 -12.19 16.62
C LEU A 124 9.41 -12.28 18.10
N PHE A 125 9.19 -13.40 18.76
CA PHE A 125 9.54 -13.57 20.18
C PHE A 125 11.03 -13.41 20.43
N ALA A 126 11.88 -13.92 19.54
CA ALA A 126 13.33 -13.69 19.65
C ALA A 126 13.70 -12.19 19.63
N LYS A 127 12.94 -11.35 18.92
CA LYS A 127 13.12 -9.90 18.97
C LYS A 127 12.63 -9.30 20.29
N LEU A 128 11.47 -9.75 20.77
CA LEU A 128 10.85 -9.23 22.00
C LEU A 128 11.67 -9.56 23.26
N GLU A 129 12.32 -10.71 23.29
CA GLU A 129 13.13 -11.19 24.41
C GLU A 129 14.55 -10.57 24.47
N ASN A 130 14.99 -9.93 23.38
CA ASN A 130 16.31 -9.34 23.35
C ASN A 130 16.27 -7.81 23.55
N PRO A 131 17.35 -7.22 24.13
CA PRO A 131 17.44 -5.78 24.26
C PRO A 131 17.35 -5.07 22.92
N ALA A 132 16.55 -4.03 22.83
CA ALA A 132 16.49 -3.15 21.68
C ALA A 132 17.39 -1.92 21.89
N VAL A 133 17.90 -1.36 20.81
CA VAL A 133 18.50 -0.03 20.83
C VAL A 133 17.40 0.99 20.69
N THR A 134 17.21 1.80 21.70
CA THR A 134 16.11 2.78 21.81
C THR A 134 16.61 4.21 21.75
N GLY A 135 15.71 5.16 21.47
CA GLY A 135 16.04 6.59 21.47
C GLY A 135 17.08 6.97 20.42
N LEU A 136 16.96 6.36 19.24
CA LEU A 136 17.93 6.54 18.15
C LEU A 136 17.91 7.97 17.59
N SER A 137 19.10 8.49 17.35
CA SER A 137 19.35 9.72 16.61
C SER A 137 20.46 9.52 15.60
N ALA A 138 20.41 10.22 14.48
CA ALA A 138 21.44 10.21 13.46
C ALA A 138 21.96 11.63 13.21
N LYS A 139 23.27 11.80 13.24
CA LYS A 139 23.93 13.10 13.01
C LYS A 139 25.00 12.93 11.93
N PHE A 140 24.94 13.78 10.91
CA PHE A 140 25.91 13.85 9.84
C PHE A 140 26.97 14.91 10.17
N SER A 141 28.26 14.59 9.93
CA SER A 141 29.37 15.49 10.33
C SER A 141 29.47 16.74 9.45
N ASP A 142 29.33 16.57 8.12
CA ASP A 142 29.71 17.60 7.15
C ASP A 142 28.55 18.08 6.26
N SER A 143 27.31 17.72 6.58
CA SER A 143 26.18 18.04 5.74
C SER A 143 24.91 18.22 6.55
N ARG A 144 24.06 19.14 6.10
CA ARG A 144 22.65 19.13 6.48
C ARG A 144 21.98 17.89 5.90
N ALA A 145 21.20 17.20 6.71
CA ALA A 145 20.53 15.98 6.32
C ALA A 145 19.01 16.13 6.53
N ASP A 146 18.26 15.89 5.47
CA ASP A 146 16.81 15.68 5.55
C ASP A 146 16.52 14.19 5.61
N ILE A 147 16.32 13.68 6.83
CA ILE A 147 16.21 12.26 7.15
C ILE A 147 14.75 11.82 7.14
N THR A 148 14.51 10.58 6.69
CA THR A 148 13.21 9.91 6.81
C THR A 148 13.40 8.45 7.25
N PRO A 149 12.60 7.92 8.19
CA PRO A 149 11.57 8.63 8.96
C PRO A 149 12.18 9.67 9.93
N ALA A 150 11.46 10.77 10.17
CA ALA A 150 11.93 11.82 11.08
C ALA A 150 12.10 11.29 12.52
N ALA A 151 11.21 10.42 12.97
CA ALA A 151 11.34 9.66 14.21
C ALA A 151 11.95 8.30 13.88
N ILE A 152 13.24 8.15 14.20
CA ILE A 152 13.97 6.90 13.94
C ILE A 152 13.38 5.80 14.83
N PRO A 153 12.97 4.63 14.27
CA PRO A 153 12.42 3.54 15.06
C PRO A 153 13.49 2.89 15.94
N ASP A 154 13.04 2.20 16.98
CA ASP A 154 13.92 1.37 17.79
C ASP A 154 14.48 0.21 16.95
N VAL A 155 15.69 -0.25 17.24
CA VAL A 155 16.33 -1.36 16.51
C VAL A 155 16.28 -2.62 17.35
N TYR A 156 15.70 -3.64 16.80
CA TYR A 156 15.60 -4.96 17.41
C TYR A 156 16.65 -5.90 16.85
N ARG A 157 16.87 -7.01 17.54
CA ARG A 157 17.79 -8.05 17.09
C ARG A 157 17.41 -8.54 15.69
N ASP A 158 18.42 -8.68 14.83
CA ASP A 158 18.32 -9.15 13.45
C ASP A 158 17.43 -8.26 12.54
N GLU A 159 17.12 -7.01 12.96
CA GLU A 159 16.47 -6.02 12.13
C GLU A 159 17.45 -4.93 11.67
N PRO A 160 17.59 -4.73 10.36
CA PRO A 160 18.40 -3.64 9.85
C PRO A 160 17.69 -2.29 10.04
N LEU A 161 18.42 -1.30 10.56
CA LEU A 161 17.95 0.07 10.54
C LEU A 161 18.13 0.65 9.12
N VAL A 162 17.02 1.00 8.49
CA VAL A 162 17.03 1.62 7.16
C VAL A 162 16.58 3.08 7.28
N LEU A 163 17.54 3.99 7.10
CA LEU A 163 17.29 5.43 7.02
C LEU A 163 17.56 5.90 5.60
N ALA A 164 16.74 6.80 5.10
CA ALA A 164 17.01 7.53 3.88
C ALA A 164 17.25 9.02 4.24
N ALA A 165 18.28 9.62 3.67
CA ALA A 165 18.61 11.01 3.91
C ALA A 165 18.95 11.71 2.60
N ARG A 166 18.46 12.95 2.42
CA ARG A 166 18.94 13.85 1.39
C ARG A 166 20.04 14.74 2.00
N LEU A 167 21.20 14.72 1.40
CA LEU A 167 22.39 15.44 1.83
C LEU A 167 22.77 16.49 0.78
N ASP A 168 23.31 17.61 1.21
CA ASP A 168 23.88 18.63 0.29
C ASP A 168 25.14 18.09 -0.41
N LYS A 169 25.94 17.31 0.29
CA LYS A 169 27.10 16.59 -0.27
C LYS A 169 27.33 15.28 0.47
N LEU A 170 27.83 14.29 -0.27
CA LEU A 170 28.20 12.99 0.27
C LEU A 170 29.65 13.04 0.77
N ALA A 171 29.86 13.46 2.01
CA ALA A 171 31.17 13.54 2.65
C ALA A 171 31.05 13.31 4.16
N GLY A 172 32.18 13.04 4.80
CA GLY A 172 32.27 12.83 6.24
C GLY A 172 31.72 11.50 6.72
N SER A 173 30.97 11.52 7.81
CA SER A 173 30.42 10.33 8.46
C SER A 173 29.02 10.58 9.00
N VAL A 174 28.29 9.50 9.24
CA VAL A 174 27.06 9.51 10.03
C VAL A 174 27.30 8.83 11.36
N GLU A 175 27.00 9.53 12.44
CA GLU A 175 27.00 8.99 13.81
C GLU A 175 25.56 8.66 14.21
N ILE A 176 25.30 7.41 14.55
CA ILE A 176 24.02 6.93 15.06
C ILE A 176 24.19 6.64 16.54
N LYS A 177 23.38 7.30 17.37
CA LYS A 177 23.37 7.15 18.83
C LYS A 177 22.06 6.60 19.31
N GLY A 178 22.10 5.85 20.40
CA GLY A 178 20.94 5.29 21.07
C GLY A 178 21.31 4.76 22.45
N ARG A 179 20.44 3.95 23.02
CA ARG A 179 20.63 3.30 24.32
C ARG A 179 20.19 1.85 24.27
N VAL A 180 20.93 0.98 24.94
CA VAL A 180 20.55 -0.41 25.22
C VAL A 180 20.31 -0.51 26.72
N GLY A 181 19.04 -0.50 27.15
CA GLY A 181 18.70 -0.25 28.54
C GLY A 181 19.27 1.10 29.00
N ASP A 182 20.08 1.10 30.06
CA ASP A 182 20.74 2.31 30.59
C ASP A 182 22.10 2.61 29.97
N ARG A 183 22.63 1.74 29.11
CA ARG A 183 23.94 1.90 28.51
C ARG A 183 23.85 2.72 27.22
N PRO A 184 24.69 3.77 27.06
CA PRO A 184 24.76 4.49 25.79
C PRO A 184 25.35 3.56 24.71
N TRP A 185 24.80 3.67 23.50
CA TRP A 185 25.25 2.96 22.31
C TRP A 185 25.50 3.96 21.19
N ALA A 186 26.57 3.78 20.45
CA ALA A 186 26.84 4.60 19.28
C ALA A 186 27.62 3.81 18.22
N VAL A 187 27.37 4.15 16.95
CA VAL A 187 28.13 3.67 15.80
C VAL A 187 28.38 4.83 14.85
N THR A 188 29.59 4.87 14.30
CA THR A 188 29.97 5.86 13.28
C THR A 188 30.31 5.15 11.98
N LEU A 189 29.65 5.56 10.89
CA LEU A 189 29.83 4.99 9.56
C LEU A 189 30.40 6.06 8.62
N PRO A 190 31.55 5.82 7.94
CA PRO A 190 32.10 6.74 6.97
C PRO A 190 31.26 6.74 5.69
N LEU A 191 31.01 7.92 5.11
CA LEU A 191 30.26 8.07 3.87
C LEU A 191 31.15 8.02 2.62
N ALA A 192 32.47 8.13 2.78
CA ALA A 192 33.41 8.16 1.66
C ALA A 192 33.39 6.89 0.79
N ASN A 193 33.04 5.74 1.40
CA ASN A 193 33.02 4.44 0.72
C ASN A 193 31.58 4.02 0.32
N ALA A 194 30.64 4.96 0.31
CA ALA A 194 29.26 4.65 -0.03
C ALA A 194 29.12 4.19 -1.50
N ALA A 195 28.48 3.05 -1.69
CA ALA A 195 28.17 2.56 -3.02
C ALA A 195 27.19 3.50 -3.74
N LYS A 196 27.44 3.76 -5.01
CA LYS A 196 26.53 4.54 -5.85
C LYS A 196 25.38 3.65 -6.33
N GLY A 197 24.14 4.09 -6.14
CA GLY A 197 22.95 3.38 -6.58
C GLY A 197 22.01 4.29 -7.36
N LYS A 198 21.30 3.71 -8.35
CA LYS A 198 20.22 4.40 -9.07
C LYS A 198 18.93 4.30 -8.25
N GLY A 199 18.10 5.34 -8.28
CA GLY A 199 16.77 5.33 -7.66
C GLY A 199 16.74 5.65 -6.16
N LEU A 200 17.87 5.91 -5.49
CA LEU A 200 17.90 6.28 -4.07
C LEU A 200 17.11 7.55 -3.76
N SER A 201 17.17 8.55 -4.66
CA SER A 201 16.36 9.76 -4.54
C SER A 201 14.85 9.48 -4.58
N LYS A 202 14.43 8.52 -5.42
CA LYS A 202 13.02 8.09 -5.48
C LYS A 202 12.60 7.36 -4.21
N LEU A 203 13.50 6.56 -3.63
CA LEU A 203 13.24 5.86 -2.36
C LEU A 203 13.06 6.86 -1.21
N TRP A 204 13.96 7.85 -1.11
CA TRP A 204 13.85 8.93 -0.13
C TRP A 204 12.53 9.71 -0.31
N ALA A 205 12.22 10.13 -1.54
CA ALA A 205 11.01 10.89 -1.83
C ALA A 205 9.74 10.09 -1.52
N ARG A 206 9.71 8.78 -1.84
CA ARG A 206 8.57 7.91 -1.51
C ARG A 206 8.36 7.81 0.01
N ARG A 207 9.43 7.69 0.79
CA ARG A 207 9.34 7.70 2.26
C ARG A 207 8.84 9.04 2.80
N LYS A 208 9.33 10.15 2.27
CA LYS A 208 8.86 11.50 2.65
C LYS A 208 7.38 11.70 2.30
N ILE A 209 6.93 11.20 1.14
CA ILE A 209 5.50 11.20 0.78
C ILE A 209 4.70 10.39 1.79
N SER A 210 5.17 9.22 2.16
CA SER A 210 4.56 8.40 3.20
C SER A 210 4.47 9.13 4.55
N ASP A 211 5.51 9.85 4.96
CA ASP A 211 5.50 10.63 6.21
C ASP A 211 4.47 11.76 6.13
N ALA A 212 4.35 12.42 4.96
CA ALA A 212 3.33 13.45 4.73
C ALA A 212 1.90 12.89 4.76
N GLU A 213 1.67 11.68 4.22
CA GLU A 213 0.37 11.00 4.32
C GLU A 213 0.01 10.66 5.77
N VAL A 214 0.98 10.20 6.57
CA VAL A 214 0.77 9.96 8.00
C VAL A 214 0.47 11.27 8.73
N ALA A 215 1.25 12.33 8.49
CA ALA A 215 1.03 13.62 9.13
C ALA A 215 -0.35 14.20 8.78
N ARG A 216 -0.82 14.01 7.54
CA ARG A 216 -2.18 14.36 7.10
C ARG A 216 -3.22 13.52 7.85
N THR A 217 -3.03 12.21 7.90
CA THR A 217 -3.96 11.27 8.53
C THR A 217 -4.05 11.49 10.04
N THR A 218 -2.94 11.79 10.70
CA THR A 218 -2.87 12.07 12.15
C THR A 218 -3.14 13.54 12.52
N ARG A 219 -3.54 14.38 11.54
CA ARG A 219 -3.80 15.81 11.72
C ARG A 219 -2.60 16.61 12.26
N GLN A 220 -1.39 16.11 12.08
CA GLN A 220 -0.15 16.83 12.39
C GLN A 220 0.19 17.89 11.33
N ALA A 221 -0.38 17.75 10.14
CA ALA A 221 -0.35 18.74 9.06
C ALA A 221 -1.76 18.95 8.51
N SER A 222 -2.02 20.15 7.98
CA SER A 222 -3.28 20.39 7.27
C SER A 222 -3.34 19.51 6.00
N PRO A 223 -4.54 19.09 5.54
CA PRO A 223 -4.66 18.36 4.29
C PRO A 223 -4.00 19.09 3.10
N GLU A 224 -4.14 20.41 3.04
CA GLU A 224 -3.61 21.25 1.98
C GLU A 224 -2.08 21.29 1.97
N ASP A 225 -1.43 21.39 3.14
CA ASP A 225 0.03 21.43 3.23
C ASP A 225 0.66 20.07 2.98
N ALA A 226 0.02 19.00 3.45
CA ALA A 226 0.41 17.64 3.15
C ALA A 226 0.30 17.37 1.64
N ASP A 227 -0.81 17.76 1.00
CA ASP A 227 -1.05 17.59 -0.43
C ASP A 227 -0.05 18.39 -1.28
N LYS A 228 0.28 19.63 -0.90
CA LYS A 228 1.34 20.41 -1.56
C LYS A 228 2.69 19.68 -1.48
N THR A 229 3.02 19.13 -0.32
CA THR A 229 4.29 18.42 -0.11
C THR A 229 4.34 17.14 -0.95
N ILE A 230 3.25 16.36 -0.95
CA ILE A 230 3.13 15.12 -1.73
C ILE A 230 3.24 15.44 -3.22
N LEU A 231 2.48 16.42 -3.70
CA LEU A 231 2.48 16.79 -5.12
C LEU A 231 3.86 17.25 -5.58
N LYS A 232 4.53 18.12 -4.79
CA LYS A 232 5.88 18.60 -5.10
C LYS A 232 6.87 17.45 -5.23
N LEU A 233 6.93 16.57 -4.23
CA LEU A 233 7.85 15.43 -4.23
C LEU A 233 7.53 14.43 -5.35
N ALA A 234 6.25 14.19 -5.62
CA ALA A 234 5.81 13.28 -6.66
C ALA A 234 6.21 13.76 -8.06
N LEU A 235 6.04 15.04 -8.35
CA LEU A 235 6.44 15.65 -9.63
C LEU A 235 7.96 15.72 -9.77
N GLU A 236 8.69 16.17 -8.73
CA GLU A 236 10.16 16.28 -8.75
C GLU A 236 10.83 14.91 -8.98
N HIS A 237 10.29 13.85 -8.38
CA HIS A 237 10.88 12.51 -8.43
C HIS A 237 10.15 11.53 -9.37
N GLN A 238 9.15 12.01 -10.14
CA GLN A 238 8.36 11.21 -11.08
C GLN A 238 7.75 9.97 -10.40
N LEU A 239 7.03 10.18 -9.30
CA LEU A 239 6.36 9.15 -8.53
C LEU A 239 4.86 9.20 -8.74
N VAL A 240 4.23 8.03 -8.81
CA VAL A 240 2.77 7.89 -8.81
C VAL A 240 2.28 7.95 -7.36
N THR A 241 1.30 8.80 -7.11
CA THR A 241 0.64 9.00 -5.83
C THR A 241 -0.87 9.13 -6.06
N ARG A 242 -1.65 9.35 -5.01
CA ARG A 242 -3.08 9.67 -5.17
C ARG A 242 -3.33 10.99 -5.94
N LEU A 243 -2.31 11.87 -6.00
CA LEU A 243 -2.39 13.19 -6.66
C LEU A 243 -1.75 13.22 -8.04
N THR A 244 -1.06 12.15 -8.46
CA THR A 244 -0.30 12.10 -9.72
C THR A 244 -0.46 10.76 -10.41
N SER A 245 -0.45 10.79 -11.74
CA SER A 245 -0.44 9.60 -12.59
C SER A 245 0.66 9.70 -13.65
N LEU A 246 1.00 8.58 -14.26
CA LEU A 246 1.87 8.54 -15.43
C LEU A 246 1.01 8.56 -16.68
N VAL A 247 1.35 9.45 -17.59
CA VAL A 247 0.73 9.54 -18.92
C VAL A 247 1.80 9.23 -19.95
N ALA A 248 1.56 8.24 -20.78
CA ALA A 248 2.37 7.99 -21.96
C ALA A 248 1.78 8.78 -23.12
N VAL A 249 2.59 9.65 -23.71
CA VAL A 249 2.21 10.37 -24.93
C VAL A 249 3.04 9.79 -26.06
N ASP A 250 2.36 9.12 -26.99
CA ASP A 250 2.99 8.71 -28.25
C ASP A 250 3.16 9.95 -29.14
N LYS A 251 4.41 10.32 -29.38
CA LYS A 251 4.77 11.45 -30.26
C LYS A 251 5.08 11.00 -31.69
N THR A 252 4.95 9.71 -31.96
CA THR A 252 5.14 9.21 -33.31
C THR A 252 4.04 9.77 -34.20
N PRO A 253 4.35 10.46 -35.30
CA PRO A 253 3.33 10.92 -36.21
C PRO A 253 2.46 9.75 -36.66
N SER A 254 1.14 9.85 -36.45
CA SER A 254 0.21 8.78 -36.83
C SER A 254 0.10 8.54 -38.32
N ARG A 255 0.75 9.39 -39.12
CA ARG A 255 0.83 9.25 -40.55
C ARG A 255 2.16 9.83 -41.08
N PRO A 256 2.66 9.35 -42.22
CA PRO A 256 3.77 9.98 -42.96
C PRO A 256 3.43 11.42 -43.35
N ASP A 257 4.45 12.28 -43.37
CA ASP A 257 4.30 13.66 -43.78
C ASP A 257 3.86 13.70 -45.26
N GLY A 258 2.82 14.48 -45.55
CA GLY A 258 2.30 14.66 -46.90
C GLY A 258 1.14 13.76 -47.33
N GLU A 259 0.74 12.78 -46.53
CA GLU A 259 -0.48 12.02 -46.82
C GLU A 259 -1.75 12.83 -46.42
N PRO A 260 -2.78 12.88 -47.27
CA PRO A 260 -4.03 13.55 -46.95
C PRO A 260 -4.75 12.85 -45.79
N LEU A 261 -5.43 13.62 -44.97
CA LEU A 261 -6.32 13.08 -43.91
C LEU A 261 -7.39 12.20 -44.56
N LYS A 262 -7.41 10.93 -44.21
CA LYS A 262 -8.46 10.01 -44.61
C LYS A 262 -9.53 10.05 -43.50
N LEU A 263 -10.61 10.74 -43.78
CA LEU A 263 -11.77 10.72 -42.90
C LEU A 263 -12.49 9.38 -43.11
N THR A 264 -12.48 8.52 -42.09
CA THR A 264 -13.24 7.27 -42.13
C THR A 264 -14.30 7.35 -41.01
N GLU A 265 -15.54 7.31 -41.41
CA GLU A 265 -16.63 7.17 -40.47
C GLU A 265 -16.60 5.74 -39.91
N LEU A 266 -16.32 5.60 -38.63
CA LEU A 266 -16.41 4.33 -37.95
C LEU A 266 -17.87 4.16 -37.48
N PRO A 267 -18.58 3.15 -37.98
CA PRO A 267 -19.94 2.89 -37.48
C PRO A 267 -19.90 2.56 -35.97
N LEU A 268 -20.67 3.29 -35.21
CA LEU A 268 -20.85 2.97 -33.80
C LEU A 268 -21.59 1.62 -33.70
N ASN A 269 -20.99 0.67 -32.98
CA ASN A 269 -21.66 -0.59 -32.63
C ASN A 269 -22.76 -0.31 -31.61
N LEU A 270 -23.95 0.05 -32.10
CA LEU A 270 -25.13 0.22 -31.25
C LEU A 270 -25.72 -1.15 -30.90
N PRO A 271 -26.31 -1.30 -29.71
CA PRO A 271 -27.03 -2.51 -29.34
C PRO A 271 -28.12 -2.84 -30.37
N ALA A 272 -28.44 -4.12 -30.53
CA ALA A 272 -29.45 -4.57 -31.50
C ALA A 272 -30.80 -3.86 -31.25
N GLY A 273 -31.35 -3.28 -32.32
CA GLY A 273 -32.60 -2.51 -32.28
C GLY A 273 -32.45 -1.00 -32.00
N TRP A 274 -31.22 -0.51 -31.82
CA TRP A 274 -30.96 0.93 -31.67
C TRP A 274 -30.59 1.54 -33.02
N ASP A 275 -31.20 2.70 -33.31
CA ASP A 275 -30.94 3.49 -34.52
C ASP A 275 -30.24 4.78 -34.10
N PHE A 276 -29.13 5.10 -34.77
CA PHE A 276 -28.29 6.26 -34.44
C PHE A 276 -29.09 7.57 -34.48
N ALA A 277 -29.86 7.77 -35.54
CA ALA A 277 -30.64 8.99 -35.74
C ALA A 277 -31.74 9.18 -34.67
N LYS A 278 -32.28 8.08 -34.15
CA LYS A 278 -33.30 8.14 -33.08
C LYS A 278 -32.72 8.45 -31.71
N VAL A 279 -31.45 8.12 -31.49
CA VAL A 279 -30.78 8.30 -30.18
C VAL A 279 -30.04 9.63 -30.09
N PHE A 280 -29.36 10.02 -31.18
CA PHE A 280 -28.46 11.18 -31.19
C PHE A 280 -28.95 12.32 -32.11
N GLY A 281 -30.09 12.16 -32.78
CA GLY A 281 -30.59 13.11 -33.77
C GLY A 281 -29.88 12.99 -35.13
N GLU A 282 -30.36 13.75 -36.12
CA GLU A 282 -29.70 13.78 -37.43
C GLU A 282 -28.35 14.47 -37.34
N GLN A 283 -27.29 13.81 -37.89
CA GLN A 283 -25.96 14.41 -37.92
C GLN A 283 -25.95 15.69 -38.75
N PRO A 284 -25.33 16.78 -38.28
CA PRO A 284 -25.10 17.95 -39.12
C PRO A 284 -24.32 17.53 -40.35
N LYS A 285 -24.80 17.79 -41.54
CA LYS A 285 -24.05 17.61 -42.79
C LYS A 285 -22.82 18.47 -42.70
N LEU A 286 -21.65 17.85 -42.57
CA LEU A 286 -20.38 18.55 -42.67
C LEU A 286 -20.32 19.27 -44.04
N PRO A 287 -19.95 20.58 -44.08
CA PRO A 287 -19.80 21.27 -45.34
C PRO A 287 -18.77 20.58 -46.17
N SER A 288 -19.11 20.27 -47.41
CA SER A 288 -18.18 19.77 -48.41
C SER A 288 -17.01 20.73 -48.56
N GLN A 289 -15.80 20.27 -48.24
CA GLN A 289 -14.59 21.09 -48.34
C GLN A 289 -14.43 21.60 -49.80
N PRO A 290 -14.08 22.89 -49.96
CA PRO A 290 -13.76 23.41 -51.30
C PRO A 290 -12.52 22.68 -51.81
N THR A 291 -12.57 22.24 -53.05
CA THR A 291 -11.45 21.71 -53.82
C THR A 291 -10.37 22.79 -53.91
N GLU A 292 -9.30 22.68 -53.14
CA GLU A 292 -8.19 23.62 -53.23
C GLU A 292 -7.53 23.51 -54.64
N ARG A 293 -7.54 24.64 -55.33
CA ARG A 293 -6.74 24.87 -56.52
C ARG A 293 -5.28 24.77 -56.17
N ARG A 294 -4.59 23.87 -56.85
CA ARG A 294 -3.15 23.71 -56.87
C ARG A 294 -2.54 25.05 -57.35
N ALA A 295 -1.90 25.78 -56.45
CA ALA A 295 -1.01 26.88 -56.86
C ALA A 295 0.39 26.29 -57.07
N ASP A 296 0.87 26.37 -58.30
CA ASP A 296 2.27 26.15 -58.65
C ASP A 296 3.13 27.21 -57.93
N ALA A 297 4.06 26.72 -57.09
CA ALA A 297 5.21 27.50 -56.65
C ALA A 297 6.42 26.58 -56.70
N GLY A 298 7.34 26.91 -57.66
CA GLY A 298 8.59 26.19 -57.91
C GLY A 298 9.53 26.27 -56.71
N ASP A 299 10.06 25.31 -56.52
CA ASP A 299 11.24 24.51 -56.47
C ASP A 299 12.56 25.20 -56.05
N GLU A 300 13.15 24.63 -55.04
CA GLU A 300 14.57 24.32 -54.89
C GLU A 300 14.80 23.57 -53.59
N ARG A 301 14.98 22.25 -53.65
CA ARG A 301 15.40 21.43 -52.51
C ARG A 301 16.78 20.81 -52.79
N PRO A 302 17.72 20.88 -51.80
CA PRO A 302 18.95 20.12 -51.90
C PRO A 302 18.68 18.63 -51.66
N GLN A 303 19.15 17.81 -52.59
CA GLN A 303 19.11 16.34 -52.48
C GLN A 303 20.04 15.85 -51.34
N LEU A 304 19.48 15.26 -50.33
CA LEU A 304 20.21 14.42 -49.38
C LEU A 304 20.06 12.93 -49.77
N ALA A 305 21.22 12.31 -49.99
CA ALA A 305 21.35 10.94 -50.43
C ALA A 305 20.62 9.94 -49.53
N ALA A 306 19.75 9.13 -50.14
CA ALA A 306 19.03 8.05 -49.48
C ALA A 306 19.96 6.86 -49.20
N VAL A 307 20.30 6.61 -47.98
CA VAL A 307 20.87 5.33 -47.53
C VAL A 307 19.72 4.34 -47.37
N LYS A 308 19.56 3.42 -48.33
CA LYS A 308 18.64 2.29 -48.21
C LYS A 308 19.15 1.32 -47.13
N ARG A 309 18.62 1.39 -45.93
CA ARG A 309 18.67 0.29 -44.94
C ARG A 309 17.49 -0.64 -45.21
N GLN A 310 17.77 -1.80 -45.78
CA GLN A 310 16.81 -2.90 -45.83
C GLN A 310 16.66 -3.46 -44.40
N LEU A 311 15.52 -3.20 -43.79
CA LEU A 311 15.09 -3.91 -42.58
C LEU A 311 14.34 -5.19 -43.00
N PRO A 312 14.59 -6.34 -42.36
CA PRO A 312 13.84 -7.55 -42.65
C PRO A 312 12.36 -7.35 -42.32
N MET A 313 11.50 -7.68 -43.30
CA MET A 313 10.05 -7.72 -43.09
C MET A 313 9.73 -8.84 -42.08
N VAL A 314 9.42 -8.45 -40.86
CA VAL A 314 8.77 -9.33 -39.91
C VAL A 314 7.27 -9.24 -40.20
N THR A 315 6.70 -10.29 -40.76
CA THR A 315 5.25 -10.46 -40.86
C THR A 315 4.64 -10.45 -39.48
N PRO A 316 3.67 -9.59 -39.15
CA PRO A 316 2.99 -9.65 -37.87
C PRO A 316 2.12 -10.90 -37.83
N GLN A 317 2.50 -11.89 -37.02
CA GLN A 317 1.57 -12.92 -36.60
C GLN A 317 0.52 -12.24 -35.67
N PRO A 318 -0.77 -12.53 -35.87
CA PRO A 318 -1.78 -12.06 -34.93
C PRO A 318 -1.54 -12.73 -33.58
N ALA A 319 -0.92 -11.98 -32.66
CA ALA A 319 -0.90 -12.38 -31.24
C ALA A 319 -2.34 -12.31 -30.75
N THR A 320 -2.96 -13.47 -30.61
CA THR A 320 -4.19 -13.58 -29.83
C THR A 320 -3.85 -13.21 -28.38
N VAL A 321 -4.16 -11.96 -28.02
CA VAL A 321 -4.09 -11.51 -26.64
C VAL A 321 -5.18 -12.28 -25.89
N MET A 322 -4.80 -13.38 -25.23
CA MET A 322 -5.68 -14.01 -24.25
C MET A 322 -5.82 -13.03 -23.07
N LEU A 323 -6.96 -12.36 -23.02
CA LEU A 323 -7.35 -11.62 -21.83
C LEU A 323 -7.39 -12.60 -20.65
N PRO A 324 -6.80 -12.23 -19.49
CA PRO A 324 -6.92 -13.07 -18.32
C PRO A 324 -8.40 -13.26 -17.99
N LYS A 325 -8.83 -14.51 -17.83
CA LYS A 325 -10.17 -14.83 -17.34
C LYS A 325 -10.31 -14.32 -15.91
N THR A 326 -10.69 -13.06 -15.76
CA THR A 326 -11.15 -12.48 -14.49
C THR A 326 -12.63 -12.76 -14.23
N ALA A 327 -13.23 -13.70 -14.97
CA ALA A 327 -14.53 -14.22 -14.64
C ALA A 327 -14.40 -15.07 -13.36
N THR A 328 -14.61 -14.44 -12.23
CA THR A 328 -15.04 -15.14 -11.03
C THR A 328 -16.22 -16.04 -11.40
N ASP A 329 -16.33 -17.22 -10.74
CA ASP A 329 -17.43 -18.19 -10.93
C ASP A 329 -18.81 -17.61 -10.57
N ALA A 330 -19.08 -16.36 -10.97
CA ALA A 330 -20.32 -15.64 -10.66
C ALA A 330 -21.54 -16.34 -11.25
N GLU A 331 -21.41 -16.88 -12.45
CA GLU A 331 -22.49 -17.66 -13.08
C GLU A 331 -22.78 -18.96 -12.33
N LEU A 332 -21.74 -19.66 -11.88
CA LEU A 332 -21.87 -20.89 -11.12
C LEU A 332 -22.49 -20.65 -9.74
N LYS A 333 -22.09 -19.55 -9.09
CA LYS A 333 -22.67 -19.11 -7.81
C LYS A 333 -24.11 -18.63 -7.95
N MET A 334 -24.45 -18.00 -9.06
CA MET A 334 -25.82 -17.58 -9.35
C MET A 334 -26.73 -18.80 -9.58
N ILE A 335 -26.27 -19.79 -10.33
CA ILE A 335 -27.01 -21.04 -10.56
C ILE A 335 -27.20 -21.80 -9.23
N ALA A 336 -26.14 -21.92 -8.40
CA ALA A 336 -26.21 -22.53 -7.09
C ALA A 336 -27.21 -21.79 -6.16
N GLY A 337 -27.24 -20.47 -6.19
CA GLY A 337 -28.20 -19.66 -5.45
C GLY A 337 -29.65 -19.90 -5.87
N ILE A 338 -29.90 -20.00 -7.17
CA ILE A 338 -31.25 -20.29 -7.72
C ILE A 338 -31.70 -21.69 -7.31
N ILE A 339 -30.82 -22.71 -7.35
CA ILE A 339 -31.14 -24.07 -6.93
C ILE A 339 -31.49 -24.13 -5.44
N LEU A 340 -30.73 -23.43 -4.58
CA LEU A 340 -31.01 -23.35 -3.15
C LEU A 340 -32.34 -22.64 -2.85
N LEU A 341 -32.68 -21.59 -3.59
CA LEU A 341 -33.97 -20.90 -3.47
C LEU A 341 -35.14 -21.78 -3.88
N ALA A 342 -35.01 -22.52 -4.98
CA ALA A 342 -36.03 -23.47 -5.44
C ALA A 342 -36.22 -24.62 -4.43
N LEU A 343 -35.13 -25.14 -3.86
CA LEU A 343 -35.19 -26.19 -2.83
C LEU A 343 -35.88 -25.69 -1.55
N SER A 344 -35.56 -24.47 -1.11
CA SER A 344 -36.19 -23.81 0.04
C SER A 344 -37.70 -23.62 -0.17
N LEU A 345 -38.11 -23.17 -1.38
CA LEU A 345 -39.50 -23.01 -1.72
C LEU A 345 -40.25 -24.34 -1.76
N PHE A 346 -39.60 -25.38 -2.32
CA PHE A 346 -40.17 -26.72 -2.36
C PHE A 346 -40.38 -27.28 -0.95
N LEU A 347 -39.41 -27.15 -0.06
CA LEU A 347 -39.51 -27.58 1.33
C LEU A 347 -40.60 -26.80 2.09
N ALA A 348 -40.72 -25.50 1.84
CA ALA A 348 -41.78 -24.67 2.46
C ALA A 348 -43.20 -25.11 2.03
N VAL A 349 -43.38 -25.40 0.72
CA VAL A 349 -44.63 -25.92 0.19
C VAL A 349 -44.95 -27.32 0.68
N PHE A 350 -43.92 -28.17 0.74
CA PHE A 350 -44.07 -29.53 1.25
C PHE A 350 -44.43 -29.55 2.73
N ASN A 351 -43.80 -28.74 3.53
CA ASN A 351 -44.09 -28.62 4.96
C ASN A 351 -45.48 -28.00 5.25
N ARG A 352 -45.95 -27.09 4.42
CA ARG A 352 -47.32 -26.58 4.49
C ARG A 352 -48.38 -27.67 4.18
N ARG A 353 -48.10 -28.56 3.21
CA ARG A 353 -49.00 -29.66 2.90
C ARG A 353 -49.14 -30.69 4.03
N GLN A 354 -48.09 -30.89 4.81
CA GLN A 354 -48.13 -31.77 5.98
C GLN A 354 -48.89 -31.18 7.17
N LEU A 355 -48.96 -29.84 7.29
CA LEU A 355 -49.68 -29.14 8.35
C LEU A 355 -51.20 -29.12 8.11
N PHE A 356 -51.67 -29.31 6.86
CA PHE A 356 -53.11 -29.36 6.51
C PHE A 356 -53.65 -30.80 6.37
N ALA A 357 -52.80 -31.82 6.62
CA ALA A 357 -53.18 -33.24 6.55
C ALA A 357 -53.26 -33.90 7.92
N ARG A 358 -53.26 -33.12 9.00
CA ARG A 358 -53.54 -33.54 10.36
C ARG A 358 -54.83 -32.93 10.90
#